data_4bfec3e85ba6af284e50dff86cf289bc
#
_entry.id   4bfec3e85ba6af284e50dff86cf289bc
#
_cell.length_a   1.000
_cell.length_b   1.000
_cell.length_c   1.000
_cell.angle_alpha   90.00
_cell.angle_beta   90.00
_cell.angle_gamma   90.00
#
_symmetry.space_group_name_H-M   'P 1'
#
loop_
_entity.id
_entity.type
_entity.pdbx_description
1 polymer ?
#
loop_
_entity_poly.entity_id
_entity_poly.type
_entity_poly.pdbx_seq_one_letter_code
_entity_poly.pdbx_strand_id
1 'polypeptide(L)'
;VGGVSGRILLLAGLGLQASMARALDYPPDGLVVDLRYRSAHIDQAGYAKPANANTLRFTLGYLWKFAPSFSAYVEGTRVFAVFGEHYNTGANGNTHRPSEGDPPSSEVSSAWVAYDNDTASARLGRQYVSLDNDRFFTPGLWRQNPQSFDAVSAALKFDTGTTIKYFYLDEAQRSVGHDYPDPTQREWQLDANLIHVDQKLPLGTLTGYGYFVENDTNAKYSWRTSGLRWVGKYAFGDTGTALGWAAEGARQNSWRNNPQHYQADYHLFEVSYGFAWASLKVGDELLGGNGKYAFSSPYGSNHGFDGWTSQFKNTPPNGLEDRYVAAFGKIDERLTWSVTFHNFFAERVDQRYGSELNAMINYALRKDLSIELDYANYHRNTFGSSERALWATLEYKIGKQGGY
;
A
#
# COMPACT_ATOMS: atom_id res chain seq x y z
N VAL A 1 -27.39 23.98 -31.04
CA VAL A 1 -26.62 22.78 -31.23
C VAL A 1 -25.47 22.86 -30.23
N GLY A 2 -25.69 22.35 -29.00
CA GLY A 2 -24.73 22.37 -27.92
C GLY A 2 -23.92 21.10 -27.90
N GLY A 3 -22.60 21.22 -28.09
CA GLY A 3 -21.66 20.13 -27.93
C GLY A 3 -21.43 19.83 -26.44
N VAL A 4 -21.80 18.64 -26.00
CA VAL A 4 -21.46 18.10 -24.68
C VAL A 4 -20.01 17.62 -24.77
N SER A 5 -19.08 18.40 -24.23
CA SER A 5 -17.70 17.97 -24.04
C SER A 5 -17.64 16.96 -22.89
N GLY A 6 -17.68 15.67 -23.25
CA GLY A 6 -17.40 14.56 -22.36
C GLY A 6 -15.94 14.63 -21.88
N ARG A 7 -15.69 15.15 -20.68
CA ARG A 7 -14.44 14.96 -19.97
C ARG A 7 -14.37 13.51 -19.53
N ILE A 8 -13.73 12.67 -20.34
CA ILE A 8 -13.41 11.30 -19.99
C ILE A 8 -12.32 11.35 -18.90
N LEU A 9 -12.71 11.10 -17.66
CA LEU A 9 -11.79 10.84 -16.55
C LEU A 9 -11.15 9.45 -16.76
N LEU A 10 -10.05 9.41 -17.54
CA LEU A 10 -9.15 8.26 -17.61
C LEU A 10 -8.25 8.25 -16.36
N LEU A 11 -8.80 7.87 -15.23
CA LEU A 11 -8.13 7.75 -13.94
C LEU A 11 -8.27 6.34 -13.37
N ALA A 12 -7.76 5.36 -14.07
CA ALA A 12 -7.56 4.06 -13.42
C ALA A 12 -6.55 3.27 -14.22
N GLY A 13 -5.31 3.24 -13.80
CA GLY A 13 -4.45 2.29 -14.43
C GLY A 13 -2.96 2.44 -14.33
N LEU A 14 -2.48 3.33 -13.48
CA LEU A 14 -1.07 3.30 -13.09
C LEU A 14 -1.02 3.20 -11.58
N GLY A 15 -0.84 2.01 -11.10
CA GLY A 15 -0.87 1.70 -9.68
C GLY A 15 -2.28 1.91 -9.09
N LEU A 16 -2.83 0.92 -8.43
CA LEU A 16 -4.06 1.05 -7.63
C LEU A 16 -3.92 2.09 -6.51
N GLN A 17 -2.84 2.85 -6.49
CA GLN A 17 -2.56 3.90 -5.51
C GLN A 17 -1.62 4.96 -6.11
N ALA A 18 -2.11 5.72 -7.11
CA ALA A 18 -1.57 7.05 -7.26
C ALA A 18 -2.16 7.88 -6.13
N SER A 19 -1.46 8.03 -5.01
CA SER A 19 -1.75 9.06 -4.04
C SER A 19 -1.49 10.41 -4.71
N MET A 20 -2.45 10.87 -5.51
CA MET A 20 -2.49 12.29 -5.82
C MET A 20 -2.75 12.99 -4.50
N ALA A 21 -1.83 13.84 -4.07
CA ALA A 21 -2.12 14.91 -3.13
C ALA A 21 -3.17 15.82 -3.79
N ARG A 22 -4.43 15.38 -3.83
CA ARG A 22 -5.58 16.23 -4.11
C ARG A 22 -5.95 16.93 -2.82
N ALA A 23 -6.26 18.20 -2.93
CA ALA A 23 -6.97 18.91 -1.88
C ALA A 23 -8.11 18.02 -1.38
N LEU A 24 -8.10 17.76 -0.09
CA LEU A 24 -8.98 16.83 0.56
C LEU A 24 -10.43 17.29 0.44
N ASP A 25 -11.26 16.55 -0.31
CA ASP A 25 -12.71 16.70 -0.24
C ASP A 25 -13.19 16.08 1.07
N TYR A 26 -13.00 16.81 2.18
CA TYR A 26 -13.64 16.48 3.44
C TYR A 26 -15.12 16.80 3.35
N PRO A 27 -15.98 16.05 4.05
CA PRO A 27 -17.34 16.52 4.26
C PRO A 27 -17.29 17.92 4.87
N PRO A 28 -18.28 18.79 4.60
CA PRO A 28 -18.28 20.17 5.07
C PRO A 28 -18.14 20.31 6.60
N ASP A 29 -18.50 19.30 7.35
CA ASP A 29 -18.40 19.21 8.81
C ASP A 29 -17.09 18.58 9.32
N GLY A 30 -16.19 18.15 8.42
CA GLY A 30 -14.93 17.51 8.77
C GLY A 30 -15.03 16.07 9.30
N LEU A 31 -16.22 15.50 9.34
CA LEU A 31 -16.46 14.15 9.86
C LEU A 31 -15.89 13.08 8.91
N VAL A 32 -15.20 12.10 9.48
CA VAL A 32 -14.74 10.89 8.79
C VAL A 32 -15.35 9.68 9.47
N VAL A 33 -16.06 8.85 8.70
CA VAL A 33 -16.60 7.57 9.15
C VAL A 33 -16.24 6.51 8.13
N ASP A 34 -15.70 5.39 8.59
CA ASP A 34 -15.46 4.22 7.77
C ASP A 34 -15.94 2.98 8.52
N LEU A 35 -16.94 2.31 7.97
CA LEU A 35 -17.47 1.05 8.46
C LEU A 35 -17.24 -0.01 7.41
N ARG A 36 -16.32 -0.95 7.68
CA ARG A 36 -15.92 -2.00 6.73
C ARG A 36 -16.09 -3.40 7.33
N TYR A 37 -17.06 -4.14 6.80
CA TYR A 37 -17.19 -5.56 7.05
C TYR A 37 -16.43 -6.33 5.98
N ARG A 38 -15.61 -7.30 6.39
CA ARG A 38 -14.90 -8.22 5.51
C ARG A 38 -15.10 -9.66 5.96
N SER A 39 -15.49 -10.50 5.01
CA SER A 39 -15.47 -11.95 5.14
C SER A 39 -14.35 -12.51 4.27
N ALA A 40 -13.41 -13.24 4.85
CA ALA A 40 -12.32 -13.91 4.15
C ALA A 40 -12.42 -15.42 4.34
N HIS A 41 -12.30 -16.16 3.24
CA HIS A 41 -12.14 -17.61 3.24
C HIS A 41 -10.80 -17.99 2.63
N ILE A 42 -9.92 -18.64 3.41
CA ILE A 42 -8.56 -18.99 2.98
C ILE A 42 -8.35 -20.49 3.17
N ASP A 43 -8.05 -21.17 2.07
CA ASP A 43 -7.68 -22.58 2.02
C ASP A 43 -6.22 -22.68 1.60
N GLN A 44 -5.34 -23.15 2.51
CA GLN A 44 -3.91 -23.22 2.30
C GLN A 44 -3.39 -24.63 2.60
N ALA A 45 -2.59 -25.15 1.67
CA ALA A 45 -1.98 -26.45 1.81
C ALA A 45 -1.09 -26.55 3.07
N GLY A 46 -1.26 -27.64 3.81
CA GLY A 46 -0.54 -27.88 5.06
C GLY A 46 -1.36 -27.53 6.31
N TYR A 47 -2.53 -26.89 6.19
CA TYR A 47 -3.44 -26.65 7.31
C TYR A 47 -4.58 -27.67 7.33
N ALA A 48 -4.99 -28.05 8.55
CA ALA A 48 -6.06 -29.04 8.74
C ALA A 48 -7.46 -28.46 8.48
N LYS A 49 -7.62 -27.14 8.58
CA LYS A 49 -8.89 -26.43 8.40
C LYS A 49 -8.66 -25.11 7.68
N PRO A 50 -9.59 -24.67 6.84
CA PRO A 50 -9.51 -23.33 6.25
C PRO A 50 -9.66 -22.23 7.31
N ALA A 51 -9.17 -21.04 7.03
CA ALA A 51 -9.50 -19.86 7.80
C ALA A 51 -10.82 -19.25 7.28
N ASN A 52 -11.66 -18.81 8.21
CA ASN A 52 -12.84 -18.02 7.93
C ASN A 52 -12.79 -16.78 8.84
N ALA A 53 -12.26 -15.69 8.33
CA ALA A 53 -12.15 -14.44 9.06
C ALA A 53 -13.33 -13.54 8.71
N ASN A 54 -14.15 -13.24 9.71
CA ASN A 54 -15.21 -12.26 9.59
C ASN A 54 -14.87 -11.11 10.51
N THR A 55 -14.52 -9.98 9.94
CA THR A 55 -14.03 -8.82 10.68
C THR A 55 -14.85 -7.58 10.36
N LEU A 56 -15.04 -6.73 11.35
CA LEU A 56 -15.69 -5.44 11.22
C LEU A 56 -14.75 -4.36 11.72
N ARG A 57 -14.39 -3.44 10.84
CA ARG A 57 -13.68 -2.21 11.20
C ARG A 57 -14.66 -1.08 11.34
N PHE A 58 -14.52 -0.32 12.41
CA PHE A 58 -15.17 0.97 12.60
C PHE A 58 -14.08 2.02 12.82
N THR A 59 -14.04 3.03 11.94
CA THR A 59 -13.16 4.19 12.06
C THR A 59 -14.02 5.44 12.21
N LEU A 60 -13.65 6.28 13.16
CA LEU A 60 -14.26 7.58 13.39
C LEU A 60 -13.16 8.63 13.50
N GLY A 61 -13.25 9.68 12.69
CA GLY A 61 -12.30 10.79 12.70
C GLY A 61 -12.99 12.13 12.54
N TYR A 62 -12.28 13.19 12.91
CA TYR A 62 -12.72 14.56 12.73
C TYR A 62 -11.58 15.48 12.36
N LEU A 63 -11.75 16.21 11.25
CA LEU A 63 -10.84 17.27 10.79
C LEU A 63 -11.38 18.62 11.23
N TRP A 64 -10.60 19.31 12.05
CA TRP A 64 -10.89 20.66 12.50
C TRP A 64 -9.98 21.65 11.79
N LYS A 65 -10.54 22.55 10.98
CA LYS A 65 -9.87 23.69 10.37
C LYS A 65 -10.12 24.92 11.24
N PHE A 66 -9.15 25.33 12.05
CA PHE A 66 -9.29 26.41 13.03
C PHE A 66 -8.69 27.72 12.56
N ALA A 67 -7.95 27.73 11.44
CA ALA A 67 -7.48 28.91 10.73
C ALA A 67 -7.30 28.60 9.24
N PRO A 68 -7.13 29.59 8.34
CA PRO A 68 -7.03 29.35 6.89
C PRO A 68 -5.98 28.32 6.47
N SER A 69 -4.84 28.30 7.17
CA SER A 69 -3.72 27.39 6.87
C SER A 69 -3.48 26.35 7.98
N PHE A 70 -4.30 26.28 9.01
CA PHE A 70 -4.08 25.40 10.16
C PHE A 70 -5.25 24.46 10.37
N SER A 71 -4.91 23.21 10.59
CA SER A 71 -5.87 22.15 10.88
C SER A 71 -5.35 21.19 11.93
N ALA A 72 -6.27 20.48 12.57
CA ALA A 72 -6.00 19.35 13.44
C ALA A 72 -6.91 18.19 13.05
N TYR A 73 -6.44 16.99 13.21
CA TYR A 73 -7.18 15.77 12.93
C TYR A 73 -6.99 14.75 14.04
N VAL A 74 -8.05 14.03 14.36
CA VAL A 74 -8.00 12.86 15.23
C VAL A 74 -8.84 11.76 14.61
N GLU A 75 -8.35 10.52 14.70
CA GLU A 75 -9.02 9.33 14.18
C GLU A 75 -8.76 8.15 15.11
N GLY A 76 -9.82 7.44 15.46
CA GLY A 76 -9.77 6.17 16.16
C GLY A 76 -10.31 5.05 15.30
N THR A 77 -9.68 3.89 15.39
CA THR A 77 -10.08 2.67 14.68
C THR A 77 -10.32 1.54 15.69
N ARG A 78 -11.41 0.81 15.50
CA ARG A 78 -11.72 -0.41 16.22
C ARG A 78 -12.01 -1.54 15.26
N VAL A 79 -11.33 -2.67 15.46
CA VAL A 79 -11.54 -3.91 14.69
C VAL A 79 -12.12 -4.96 15.62
N PHE A 80 -13.17 -5.64 15.14
CA PHE A 80 -13.84 -6.73 15.82
C PHE A 80 -13.76 -8.00 14.98
N ALA A 81 -13.56 -9.15 15.61
CA ALA A 81 -13.92 -10.43 15.01
C ALA A 81 -15.41 -10.68 15.25
N VAL A 82 -16.18 -10.83 14.17
CA VAL A 82 -17.61 -11.20 14.22
C VAL A 82 -17.76 -12.68 13.94
N PHE A 83 -18.74 -13.33 14.59
CA PHE A 83 -18.98 -14.78 14.47
C PHE A 83 -17.82 -15.68 14.92
N GLY A 84 -16.94 -15.16 15.78
CA GLY A 84 -15.79 -15.87 16.34
C GLY A 84 -14.53 -15.81 15.48
N GLU A 85 -13.39 -16.12 16.11
CA GLU A 85 -12.07 -16.11 15.47
C GLU A 85 -11.77 -17.48 14.85
N HIS A 86 -12.33 -17.77 13.68
CA HIS A 86 -12.08 -19.02 12.95
C HIS A 86 -10.90 -18.89 11.96
N TYR A 87 -9.86 -18.11 12.33
CA TYR A 87 -8.64 -17.86 11.58
C TYR A 87 -7.48 -17.66 12.56
N ASN A 88 -6.26 -17.73 12.08
CA ASN A 88 -5.07 -17.47 12.88
C ASN A 88 -4.72 -15.96 12.80
N THR A 89 -4.80 -15.27 13.93
CA THR A 89 -4.37 -13.85 14.03
C THR A 89 -2.87 -13.70 14.30
N GLY A 90 -2.17 -14.81 14.55
CA GLY A 90 -0.80 -14.83 15.08
C GLY A 90 -0.74 -14.77 16.62
N ALA A 91 -1.84 -14.39 17.30
CA ALA A 91 -1.88 -14.23 18.76
C ALA A 91 -2.97 -15.08 19.45
N ASN A 92 -3.95 -15.59 18.72
CA ASN A 92 -5.11 -16.30 19.27
C ASN A 92 -4.93 -17.83 19.42
N GLY A 93 -3.75 -18.34 19.10
CA GLY A 93 -3.43 -19.78 19.23
C GLY A 93 -4.07 -20.69 18.15
N ASN A 94 -4.77 -20.16 17.15
CA ASN A 94 -5.41 -20.93 16.08
C ASN A 94 -4.42 -21.41 15.00
N THR A 95 -3.29 -21.98 15.40
CA THR A 95 -2.18 -22.40 14.51
C THR A 95 -2.52 -23.52 13.53
N HIS A 96 -3.68 -24.16 13.68
CA HIS A 96 -4.20 -25.18 12.78
C HIS A 96 -5.00 -24.62 11.57
N ARG A 97 -5.06 -23.30 11.46
CA ARG A 97 -5.72 -22.54 10.38
C ARG A 97 -4.73 -21.58 9.71
N PRO A 98 -4.89 -21.24 8.44
CA PRO A 98 -4.15 -20.17 7.79
C PRO A 98 -4.28 -18.84 8.54
N SER A 99 -3.30 -17.98 8.35
CA SER A 99 -3.28 -16.65 8.95
C SER A 99 -4.05 -15.64 8.09
N GLU A 100 -4.96 -14.88 8.73
CA GLU A 100 -5.43 -13.59 8.24
C GLU A 100 -4.96 -12.51 9.23
N GLY A 101 -4.22 -11.52 8.74
CA GLY A 101 -3.49 -10.56 9.58
C GLY A 101 -4.35 -9.40 10.10
N ASP A 102 -5.62 -9.65 10.41
CA ASP A 102 -6.57 -8.65 10.89
C ASP A 102 -7.06 -9.00 12.32
N PRO A 103 -6.19 -8.94 13.35
CA PRO A 103 -6.60 -9.20 14.73
C PRO A 103 -7.54 -8.10 15.25
N PRO A 104 -8.45 -8.43 16.18
CA PRO A 104 -9.21 -7.42 16.92
C PRO A 104 -8.26 -6.43 17.61
N SER A 105 -8.57 -5.14 17.52
CA SER A 105 -7.78 -4.09 18.13
C SER A 105 -8.54 -2.77 18.26
N SER A 106 -8.11 -1.90 19.17
CA SER A 106 -8.54 -0.50 19.29
C SER A 106 -7.35 0.40 19.34
N GLU A 107 -7.34 1.44 18.52
CA GLU A 107 -6.19 2.34 18.45
C GLU A 107 -6.59 3.76 18.06
N VAL A 108 -5.76 4.72 18.41
CA VAL A 108 -5.72 6.04 17.78
C VAL A 108 -4.85 5.89 16.55
N SER A 109 -5.48 5.75 15.39
CA SER A 109 -4.80 5.50 14.12
C SER A 109 -4.19 6.75 13.51
N SER A 110 -4.73 7.94 13.86
CA SER A 110 -4.16 9.22 13.43
C SER A 110 -4.48 10.34 14.43
N ALA A 111 -3.51 11.21 14.74
CA ALA A 111 -3.70 12.38 15.61
C ALA A 111 -2.60 13.40 15.31
N TRP A 112 -2.93 14.50 14.62
CA TRP A 112 -1.93 15.46 14.17
C TRP A 112 -2.47 16.90 14.10
N VAL A 113 -1.53 17.83 14.08
CA VAL A 113 -1.73 19.23 13.69
C VAL A 113 -0.94 19.53 12.43
N ALA A 114 -1.50 20.38 11.56
CA ALA A 114 -0.87 20.68 10.28
C ALA A 114 -1.00 22.17 9.93
N TYR A 115 0.02 22.62 9.22
CA TYR A 115 0.04 23.87 8.45
C TYR A 115 0.07 23.50 6.96
N ASP A 116 -0.77 24.14 6.14
CA ASP A 116 -0.81 23.94 4.70
C ASP A 116 -1.14 25.25 3.99
N ASN A 117 -0.33 25.61 2.98
CA ASN A 117 -0.63 26.65 2.02
C ASN A 117 -0.17 26.23 0.61
N ASP A 118 -0.26 27.12 -0.38
CA ASP A 118 0.04 26.80 -1.78
C ASP A 118 1.49 26.32 -2.01
N THR A 119 2.44 26.78 -1.20
CA THR A 119 3.88 26.54 -1.39
C THR A 119 4.51 25.61 -0.36
N ALA A 120 3.92 25.50 0.83
CA ALA A 120 4.51 24.74 1.93
C ALA A 120 3.45 24.01 2.76
N SER A 121 3.80 22.84 3.24
CA SER A 121 3.01 22.13 4.24
C SER A 121 3.92 21.53 5.32
N ALA A 122 3.40 21.40 6.53
CA ALA A 122 4.04 20.71 7.63
C ALA A 122 3.00 20.01 8.49
N ARG A 123 3.35 18.84 9.04
CA ARG A 123 2.47 18.08 9.93
C ARG A 123 3.28 17.48 11.07
N LEU A 124 2.72 17.50 12.26
CA LEU A 124 3.31 16.94 13.48
C LEU A 124 2.29 16.03 14.17
N GLY A 125 2.69 14.82 14.50
CA GLY A 125 1.91 13.85 15.23
C GLY A 125 1.74 12.53 14.49
N ARG A 126 0.85 11.67 15.00
CA ARG A 126 0.54 10.36 14.40
C ARG A 126 -0.17 10.53 13.06
N GLN A 127 0.43 10.04 12.01
CA GLN A 127 -0.03 10.26 10.64
C GLN A 127 0.24 9.04 9.75
N TYR A 128 -0.54 8.91 8.68
CA TYR A 128 -0.26 7.97 7.62
C TYR A 128 0.86 8.52 6.73
N VAL A 129 1.76 7.66 6.31
CA VAL A 129 2.81 7.97 5.35
C VAL A 129 2.64 7.06 4.15
N SER A 130 2.41 7.67 2.98
CA SER A 130 2.27 7.00 1.70
C SER A 130 3.22 7.66 0.71
N LEU A 131 4.12 6.90 0.12
CA LEU A 131 5.12 7.39 -0.84
C LEU A 131 5.03 6.60 -2.14
N ASP A 132 4.98 7.33 -3.26
CA ASP A 132 4.93 6.80 -4.62
C ASP A 132 3.79 5.81 -4.85
N ASN A 133 4.14 4.54 -5.04
CA ASN A 133 3.22 3.42 -5.23
C ASN A 133 3.03 2.57 -3.96
N ASP A 134 3.39 3.09 -2.79
CA ASP A 134 3.33 2.39 -1.50
C ASP A 134 4.29 1.20 -1.34
N ARG A 135 5.28 1.06 -2.21
CA ARG A 135 6.22 -0.07 -2.15
C ARG A 135 7.10 -0.04 -0.92
N PHE A 136 7.52 1.15 -0.46
CA PHE A 136 8.43 1.30 0.68
C PHE A 136 7.75 1.80 1.94
N PHE A 137 6.77 2.71 1.81
CA PHE A 137 6.01 3.26 2.93
C PHE A 137 4.52 3.35 2.55
N THR A 138 3.67 2.74 3.37
CA THR A 138 2.22 2.69 3.15
C THR A 138 1.46 2.71 4.48
N PRO A 139 0.26 3.30 4.54
CA PRO A 139 -0.65 3.09 5.66
C PRO A 139 -1.26 1.68 5.67
N GLY A 140 -1.12 0.92 4.59
CA GLY A 140 -1.65 -0.43 4.50
C GLY A 140 -3.16 -0.53 4.64
N LEU A 141 -3.92 0.41 4.07
CA LEU A 141 -5.38 0.55 4.27
C LEU A 141 -6.19 -0.65 3.75
N TRP A 142 -5.56 -1.56 3.01
CA TRP A 142 -6.17 -2.86 2.69
C TRP A 142 -6.42 -3.70 3.96
N ARG A 143 -5.51 -3.64 4.96
CA ARG A 143 -5.69 -4.29 6.26
C ARG A 143 -6.83 -3.64 7.05
N GLN A 144 -7.38 -4.38 8.02
CA GLN A 144 -8.37 -3.80 8.95
C GLN A 144 -7.69 -2.84 9.95
N ASN A 145 -6.51 -3.18 10.46
CA ASN A 145 -5.70 -2.26 11.26
C ASN A 145 -4.74 -1.52 10.33
N PRO A 146 -4.78 -0.18 10.26
CA PRO A 146 -3.85 0.59 9.46
C PRO A 146 -2.46 0.66 10.10
N GLN A 147 -1.44 0.95 9.30
CA GLN A 147 -0.13 1.36 9.79
C GLN A 147 -0.05 2.88 9.82
N SER A 148 0.44 3.44 10.91
CA SER A 148 0.69 4.87 11.04
C SER A 148 2.05 5.14 11.69
N PHE A 149 2.49 6.41 11.65
CA PHE A 149 3.78 6.82 12.15
C PHE A 149 3.65 8.05 13.04
N ASP A 150 4.30 8.05 14.20
CA ASP A 150 4.52 9.24 14.97
C ASP A 150 5.68 9.99 14.32
N ALA A 151 5.37 11.16 13.75
CA ALA A 151 6.24 11.77 12.76
C ALA A 151 6.14 13.30 12.70
N VAL A 152 7.19 13.89 12.17
CA VAL A 152 7.17 15.25 11.59
C VAL A 152 7.31 15.10 10.08
N SER A 153 6.45 15.75 9.31
CA SER A 153 6.59 15.82 7.86
C SER A 153 6.51 17.26 7.38
N ALA A 154 7.23 17.56 6.30
CA ALA A 154 7.19 18.85 5.63
C ALA A 154 7.31 18.67 4.12
N ALA A 155 6.68 19.57 3.35
CA ALA A 155 6.84 19.65 1.91
C ALA A 155 6.96 21.10 1.46
N LEU A 156 7.80 21.32 0.44
CA LEU A 156 7.96 22.59 -0.26
C LEU A 156 7.68 22.40 -1.74
N LYS A 157 6.85 23.22 -2.31
CA LYS A 157 6.45 23.23 -3.73
C LYS A 157 7.00 24.48 -4.40
N PHE A 158 7.67 24.29 -5.52
CA PHE A 158 8.28 25.36 -6.31
C PHE A 158 7.56 25.51 -7.66
N ASP A 159 7.52 26.71 -8.19
CA ASP A 159 6.91 27.02 -9.50
C ASP A 159 7.61 26.28 -10.67
N THR A 160 8.84 25.85 -10.48
CA THR A 160 9.59 25.01 -11.42
C THR A 160 9.01 23.59 -11.60
N GLY A 161 7.97 23.23 -10.84
CA GLY A 161 7.40 21.89 -10.81
C GLY A 161 8.16 20.93 -9.90
N THR A 162 9.08 21.45 -9.10
CA THR A 162 9.81 20.67 -8.07
C THR A 162 8.98 20.61 -6.79
N THR A 163 8.92 19.45 -6.14
CA THR A 163 8.39 19.30 -4.78
C THR A 163 9.41 18.55 -3.95
N ILE A 164 9.82 19.12 -2.81
CA ILE A 164 10.71 18.47 -1.86
C ILE A 164 9.87 18.06 -0.65
N LYS A 165 9.97 16.80 -0.24
CA LYS A 165 9.30 16.26 0.96
C LYS A 165 10.35 15.71 1.90
N TYR A 166 10.13 15.93 3.19
CA TYR A 166 10.96 15.38 4.26
C TYR A 166 10.04 14.78 5.33
N PHE A 167 10.44 13.63 5.86
CA PHE A 167 9.79 12.99 7.00
C PHE A 167 10.85 12.57 8.02
N TYR A 168 10.59 12.88 9.27
CA TYR A 168 11.23 12.24 10.41
C TYR A 168 10.21 11.34 11.08
N LEU A 169 10.53 10.05 11.20
CA LEU A 169 9.66 9.06 11.81
C LEU A 169 10.31 8.59 13.11
N ASP A 170 9.60 8.76 14.22
CA ASP A 170 10.01 8.39 15.58
C ASP A 170 9.50 6.99 15.96
N GLU A 171 8.28 6.66 15.55
CA GLU A 171 7.66 5.38 15.86
C GLU A 171 6.74 4.92 14.71
N ALA A 172 6.69 3.61 14.46
CA ALA A 172 5.72 2.98 13.59
C ALA A 172 4.70 2.16 14.38
N GLN A 173 3.42 2.51 14.28
CA GLN A 173 2.30 1.70 14.71
C GLN A 173 1.99 0.69 13.61
N ARG A 174 2.15 -0.60 13.92
CA ARG A 174 2.10 -1.66 12.92
C ARG A 174 0.68 -2.17 12.68
N SER A 175 0.41 -2.68 11.49
CA SER A 175 -0.90 -3.17 11.06
C SER A 175 -1.43 -4.42 11.81
N VAL A 176 -0.73 -4.90 12.83
CA VAL A 176 -1.28 -5.90 13.76
C VAL A 176 -2.17 -5.27 14.83
N GLY A 177 -2.18 -3.93 14.93
CA GLY A 177 -2.98 -3.16 15.87
C GLY A 177 -2.40 -3.10 17.29
N HIS A 178 -2.84 -2.09 18.04
CA HIS A 178 -2.29 -1.76 19.36
C HIS A 178 -2.53 -2.84 20.43
N ASP A 179 -3.62 -3.61 20.33
CA ASP A 179 -3.94 -4.66 21.29
C ASP A 179 -3.19 -5.99 21.04
N TYR A 180 -2.29 -6.05 20.04
CA TYR A 180 -1.49 -7.24 19.77
C TYR A 180 -0.55 -7.54 20.95
N PRO A 181 -0.50 -8.80 21.47
CA PRO A 181 0.20 -9.11 22.73
C PRO A 181 1.70 -8.84 22.73
N ASP A 182 2.37 -9.05 21.57
CA ASP A 182 3.80 -8.83 21.43
C ASP A 182 4.10 -7.38 21.04
N PRO A 183 4.66 -6.57 21.99
CA PRO A 183 4.95 -5.18 21.70
C PRO A 183 5.98 -5.00 20.58
N THR A 184 6.88 -5.96 20.36
CA THR A 184 7.90 -5.88 19.31
C THR A 184 7.32 -6.09 17.90
N GLN A 185 6.07 -6.50 17.79
CA GLN A 185 5.35 -6.63 16.52
C GLN A 185 4.36 -5.49 16.27
N ARG A 186 3.88 -4.81 17.33
CA ARG A 186 2.88 -3.75 17.20
C ARG A 186 3.46 -2.35 17.12
N GLU A 187 4.58 -2.08 17.80
CA GLU A 187 5.19 -0.75 17.92
C GLU A 187 6.70 -0.86 17.66
N TRP A 188 7.20 -0.07 16.72
CA TRP A 188 8.63 -0.05 16.41
C TRP A 188 9.19 1.34 16.61
N GLN A 189 10.13 1.46 17.55
CA GLN A 189 10.89 2.69 17.77
C GLN A 189 11.87 2.90 16.63
N LEU A 190 11.88 4.10 16.06
CA LEU A 190 12.62 4.45 14.86
C LEU A 190 13.45 5.73 15.06
N ASP A 191 14.60 5.81 14.41
CA ASP A 191 15.25 7.06 14.00
C ASP A 191 15.30 7.02 12.47
N ALA A 192 14.25 7.53 11.83
CA ALA A 192 14.13 7.42 10.37
C ALA A 192 13.99 8.80 9.71
N ASN A 193 14.84 9.02 8.70
CA ASN A 193 14.88 10.25 7.91
C ASN A 193 14.60 9.92 6.45
N LEU A 194 13.49 10.43 5.89
CA LEU A 194 13.09 10.22 4.51
C LEU A 194 13.15 11.53 3.74
N ILE A 195 13.89 11.54 2.65
CA ILE A 195 14.00 12.66 1.72
C ILE A 195 13.45 12.20 0.37
N HIS A 196 12.55 12.98 -0.22
CA HIS A 196 11.87 12.65 -1.45
C HIS A 196 11.70 13.91 -2.30
N VAL A 197 12.18 13.88 -3.53
CA VAL A 197 12.20 15.03 -4.44
C VAL A 197 11.53 14.64 -5.74
N ASP A 198 10.39 15.25 -6.02
CA ASP A 198 9.66 15.11 -7.28
C ASP A 198 10.01 16.27 -8.21
N GLN A 199 10.30 15.98 -9.47
CA GLN A 199 10.43 16.94 -10.54
C GLN A 199 9.45 16.63 -11.66
N LYS A 200 8.51 17.53 -11.92
CA LYS A 200 7.61 17.44 -13.08
C LYS A 200 8.41 17.69 -14.36
N LEU A 201 8.28 16.78 -15.32
CA LEU A 201 8.87 16.84 -16.66
C LEU A 201 7.76 16.75 -17.71
N PRO A 202 7.99 17.12 -18.98
CA PRO A 202 6.99 17.04 -20.05
C PRO A 202 6.35 15.66 -20.23
N LEU A 203 7.14 14.58 -19.99
CA LEU A 203 6.70 13.20 -20.15
C LEU A 203 6.55 12.45 -18.81
N GLY A 204 6.22 13.16 -17.73
CA GLY A 204 5.96 12.52 -16.44
C GLY A 204 6.69 13.18 -15.27
N THR A 205 6.82 12.45 -14.19
CA THR A 205 7.51 12.89 -12.96
C THR A 205 8.74 12.04 -12.73
N LEU A 206 9.87 12.68 -12.54
CA LEU A 206 11.10 12.06 -12.05
C LEU A 206 11.17 12.29 -10.54
N THR A 207 11.32 11.22 -9.79
CA THR A 207 11.46 11.23 -8.34
C THR A 207 12.84 10.72 -7.95
N GLY A 208 13.55 11.46 -7.11
CA GLY A 208 14.75 11.00 -6.41
C GLY A 208 14.47 10.86 -4.94
N TYR A 209 14.92 9.79 -4.30
CA TYR A 209 14.70 9.58 -2.88
C TYR A 209 15.88 8.97 -2.14
N GLY A 210 15.94 9.25 -0.84
CA GLY A 210 16.86 8.65 0.11
C GLY A 210 16.15 8.40 1.44
N TYR A 211 16.12 7.16 1.87
CA TYR A 211 15.50 6.71 3.11
C TYR A 211 16.57 6.12 4.02
N PHE A 212 16.67 6.64 5.24
CA PHE A 212 17.65 6.25 6.26
C PHE A 212 16.88 5.84 7.49
N VAL A 213 16.80 4.55 7.74
CA VAL A 213 15.97 3.97 8.81
C VAL A 213 16.85 3.21 9.79
N GLU A 214 16.86 3.65 11.03
CA GLU A 214 17.31 2.85 12.17
C GLU A 214 16.07 2.36 12.91
N ASN A 215 16.01 1.08 13.20
CA ASN A 215 14.91 0.46 13.93
C ASN A 215 15.47 -0.15 15.21
N ASP A 216 15.17 0.49 16.35
CA ASP A 216 15.70 0.08 17.65
C ASP A 216 14.96 -1.13 18.21
N THR A 217 13.70 -1.33 17.84
CA THR A 217 12.92 -2.50 18.24
C THR A 217 13.35 -3.77 17.50
N ASN A 218 13.61 -3.64 16.18
CA ASN A 218 13.98 -4.76 15.31
C ASN A 218 15.16 -4.39 14.41
N ALA A 219 16.37 -4.39 14.96
CA ALA A 219 17.60 -3.92 14.32
C ALA A 219 17.87 -4.50 12.92
N LYS A 220 17.39 -5.71 12.60
CA LYS A 220 17.48 -6.31 11.25
C LYS A 220 16.75 -5.51 10.17
N TYR A 221 15.84 -4.61 10.57
CA TYR A 221 15.11 -3.71 9.68
C TYR A 221 15.69 -2.28 9.67
N SER A 222 16.93 -2.11 10.12
CA SER A 222 17.69 -0.88 9.93
C SER A 222 18.43 -0.92 8.61
N TRP A 223 18.08 0.00 7.72
CA TRP A 223 18.63 0.06 6.36
C TRP A 223 18.64 1.49 5.82
N ARG A 224 19.46 1.72 4.81
CA ARG A 224 19.38 2.91 3.96
C ARG A 224 19.09 2.48 2.52
N THR A 225 18.15 3.16 1.89
CA THR A 225 17.77 2.94 0.49
C THR A 225 17.84 4.27 -0.25
N SER A 226 18.43 4.28 -1.43
CA SER A 226 18.38 5.43 -2.33
C SER A 226 17.99 4.96 -3.72
N GLY A 227 17.21 5.76 -4.43
CA GLY A 227 16.68 5.38 -5.73
C GLY A 227 16.20 6.55 -6.56
N LEU A 228 15.86 6.20 -7.80
CA LEU A 228 15.24 7.05 -8.79
C LEU A 228 14.03 6.34 -9.37
N ARG A 229 12.96 7.09 -9.56
CA ARG A 229 11.70 6.62 -10.16
C ARG A 229 11.25 7.60 -11.23
N TRP A 230 10.84 7.09 -12.41
CA TRP A 230 10.24 7.88 -13.47
C TRP A 230 8.90 7.30 -13.87
N VAL A 231 7.85 8.07 -13.70
CA VAL A 231 6.48 7.66 -14.03
C VAL A 231 5.89 8.65 -15.01
N GLY A 232 5.31 8.14 -16.08
CA GLY A 232 4.74 8.99 -17.09
C GLY A 232 3.58 8.38 -17.82
N LYS A 233 2.92 9.24 -18.62
CA LYS A 233 1.80 8.87 -19.46
C LYS A 233 1.78 9.75 -20.70
N TYR A 234 1.53 9.12 -21.86
CA TYR A 234 1.32 9.79 -23.12
C TYR A 234 -0.06 9.43 -23.68
N ALA A 235 -0.91 10.43 -23.87
CA ALA A 235 -2.24 10.25 -24.48
C ALA A 235 -2.15 10.43 -26.00
N PHE A 236 -2.77 9.53 -26.75
CA PHE A 236 -2.79 9.58 -28.22
C PHE A 236 -4.00 10.39 -28.73
N GLY A 237 -3.85 11.72 -28.69
CA GLY A 237 -4.93 12.64 -29.11
C GLY A 237 -6.22 12.40 -28.31
N ASP A 238 -7.36 12.52 -28.97
CA ASP A 238 -8.70 12.36 -28.38
C ASP A 238 -9.27 10.93 -28.52
N THR A 239 -8.42 9.95 -28.81
CA THR A 239 -8.84 8.56 -29.08
C THR A 239 -9.25 7.80 -27.81
N GLY A 240 -9.02 8.37 -26.61
CA GLY A 240 -9.20 7.69 -25.33
C GLY A 240 -8.14 6.60 -25.06
N THR A 241 -7.06 6.56 -25.86
CA THR A 241 -5.95 5.63 -25.68
C THR A 241 -4.74 6.33 -25.07
N ALA A 242 -3.95 5.62 -24.29
CA ALA A 242 -2.75 6.16 -23.66
C ALA A 242 -1.71 5.07 -23.41
N LEU A 243 -0.43 5.44 -23.57
CA LEU A 243 0.70 4.66 -23.11
C LEU A 243 1.13 5.20 -21.72
N GLY A 244 1.26 4.30 -20.75
CA GLY A 244 1.80 4.61 -19.43
C GLY A 244 3.06 3.81 -19.17
N TRP A 245 3.94 4.34 -18.31
CA TRP A 245 5.15 3.64 -17.88
C TRP A 245 5.53 4.01 -16.46
N ALA A 246 6.24 3.08 -15.80
CA ALA A 246 7.00 3.32 -14.59
C ALA A 246 8.34 2.61 -14.72
N ALA A 247 9.41 3.30 -14.38
CA ALA A 247 10.75 2.75 -14.27
C ALA A 247 11.34 3.22 -12.95
N GLU A 248 11.82 2.29 -12.14
CA GLU A 248 12.41 2.58 -10.84
C GLU A 248 13.63 1.70 -10.62
N GLY A 249 14.65 2.28 -10.00
CA GLY A 249 15.83 1.56 -9.57
C GLY A 249 16.30 2.08 -8.24
N ALA A 250 16.63 1.19 -7.31
CA ALA A 250 17.13 1.53 -5.99
C ALA A 250 18.19 0.56 -5.50
N ARG A 251 18.98 1.03 -4.54
CA ARG A 251 19.95 0.25 -3.82
C ARG A 251 19.73 0.40 -2.32
N GLN A 252 19.66 -0.74 -1.64
CA GLN A 252 19.54 -0.83 -0.19
C GLN A 252 20.80 -1.44 0.43
N ASN A 253 21.23 -0.86 1.53
CA ASN A 253 22.31 -1.40 2.36
C ASN A 253 21.85 -1.48 3.80
N SER A 254 22.37 -2.45 4.55
CA SER A 254 22.25 -2.45 6.01
C SER A 254 22.80 -1.13 6.59
N TRP A 255 22.20 -0.66 7.68
CA TRP A 255 22.50 0.64 8.26
C TRP A 255 22.62 0.55 9.78
N ARG A 256 23.56 1.33 10.37
CA ARG A 256 23.75 1.48 11.82
C ARG A 256 23.73 0.16 12.63
N ASN A 257 22.71 -0.04 13.47
CA ASN A 257 22.56 -1.16 14.40
C ASN A 257 22.17 -2.50 13.74
N ASN A 258 22.02 -2.55 12.40
CA ASN A 258 21.65 -3.78 11.70
C ASN A 258 22.74 -4.86 11.84
N PRO A 259 22.44 -6.02 12.45
CA PRO A 259 23.42 -7.11 12.62
C PRO A 259 23.72 -7.87 11.31
N GLN A 260 22.94 -7.61 10.27
CA GLN A 260 23.11 -8.20 8.94
C GLN A 260 23.91 -7.25 8.06
N HIS A 261 24.93 -7.77 7.37
CA HIS A 261 25.70 -6.97 6.43
C HIS A 261 25.31 -7.37 5.00
N TYR A 262 24.55 -6.50 4.32
CA TYR A 262 24.10 -6.77 2.97
C TYR A 262 23.98 -5.50 2.12
N GLN A 263 24.03 -5.72 0.83
CA GLN A 263 23.61 -4.81 -0.21
C GLN A 263 22.65 -5.59 -1.11
N ALA A 264 21.55 -4.96 -1.49
CA ALA A 264 20.55 -5.52 -2.39
C ALA A 264 20.04 -4.41 -3.34
N ASP A 265 19.79 -4.79 -4.57
CA ASP A 265 19.26 -3.90 -5.60
C ASP A 265 17.74 -4.15 -5.74
N TYR A 266 17.05 -3.12 -6.20
CA TYR A 266 15.63 -3.12 -6.54
C TYR A 266 15.43 -2.52 -7.90
N HIS A 267 14.55 -3.09 -8.70
CA HIS A 267 14.00 -2.41 -9.86
C HIS A 267 12.52 -2.73 -10.06
N LEU A 268 11.83 -1.80 -10.71
CA LEU A 268 10.48 -1.96 -11.23
C LEU A 268 10.41 -1.39 -12.63
N PHE A 269 9.92 -2.17 -13.57
CA PHE A 269 9.60 -1.73 -14.92
C PHE A 269 8.16 -2.10 -15.26
N GLU A 270 7.36 -1.10 -15.58
CA GLU A 270 5.98 -1.29 -16.01
C GLU A 270 5.72 -0.55 -17.31
N VAL A 271 4.98 -1.17 -18.20
CA VAL A 271 4.38 -0.53 -19.37
C VAL A 271 2.91 -0.88 -19.43
N SER A 272 2.07 0.10 -19.64
CA SER A 272 0.64 -0.08 -19.78
C SER A 272 0.10 0.59 -21.04
N TYR A 273 -0.89 -0.05 -21.67
CA TYR A 273 -1.63 0.54 -22.77
C TYR A 273 -3.11 0.61 -22.40
N GLY A 274 -3.63 1.83 -22.35
CA GLY A 274 -5.02 2.13 -21.99
C GLY A 274 -5.89 2.25 -23.24
N PHE A 275 -7.05 1.59 -23.19
CA PHE A 275 -8.17 1.75 -24.11
C PHE A 275 -9.25 2.60 -23.43
N ALA A 276 -10.34 2.88 -24.12
CA ALA A 276 -11.43 3.68 -23.57
C ALA A 276 -12.09 3.04 -22.31
N TRP A 277 -12.12 1.70 -22.23
CA TRP A 277 -12.83 0.94 -21.19
C TRP A 277 -11.94 0.02 -20.35
N ALA A 278 -10.68 -0.22 -20.77
CA ALA A 278 -9.74 -1.10 -20.08
C ALA A 278 -8.29 -0.68 -20.32
N SER A 279 -7.38 -1.25 -19.55
CA SER A 279 -5.93 -1.14 -19.75
C SER A 279 -5.29 -2.50 -19.62
N LEU A 280 -4.23 -2.72 -20.38
CA LEU A 280 -3.33 -3.85 -20.23
C LEU A 280 -2.00 -3.33 -19.67
N LYS A 281 -1.39 -4.07 -18.76
CA LYS A 281 -0.10 -3.75 -18.18
C LYS A 281 0.78 -5.00 -18.14
N VAL A 282 2.05 -4.82 -18.45
CA VAL A 282 3.10 -5.79 -18.17
C VAL A 282 4.09 -5.16 -17.21
N GLY A 283 4.62 -5.95 -16.29
CA GLY A 283 5.57 -5.49 -15.30
C GLY A 283 6.60 -6.55 -14.95
N ASP A 284 7.73 -6.06 -14.48
CA ASP A 284 8.85 -6.83 -13.94
C ASP A 284 9.35 -6.08 -12.70
N GLU A 285 9.30 -6.74 -11.55
CA GLU A 285 9.80 -6.22 -10.28
C GLU A 285 10.86 -7.15 -9.71
N LEU A 286 11.98 -6.59 -9.27
CA LEU A 286 13.05 -7.30 -8.58
C LEU A 286 13.28 -6.74 -7.19
N LEU A 287 13.24 -7.62 -6.19
CA LEU A 287 13.81 -7.40 -4.87
C LEU A 287 15.04 -8.31 -4.73
N GLY A 288 16.21 -7.72 -4.91
CA GLY A 288 17.46 -8.46 -4.97
C GLY A 288 17.83 -9.15 -3.67
N GLY A 289 18.65 -10.19 -3.79
CA GLY A 289 19.20 -10.93 -2.66
C GLY A 289 20.67 -11.23 -2.85
N ASN A 290 21.35 -11.66 -1.77
CA ASN A 290 22.77 -12.08 -1.83
C ASN A 290 22.99 -13.56 -1.47
N GLY A 291 21.91 -14.35 -1.37
CA GLY A 291 21.92 -15.76 -0.98
C GLY A 291 21.73 -15.96 0.53
N LYS A 292 21.88 -14.92 1.34
CA LYS A 292 21.72 -14.95 2.80
C LYS A 292 20.71 -13.91 3.27
N TYR A 293 20.74 -12.73 2.72
CA TYR A 293 19.88 -11.59 3.01
C TYR A 293 19.34 -11.02 1.71
N ALA A 294 18.23 -10.27 1.77
CA ALA A 294 17.58 -9.72 0.62
C ALA A 294 17.05 -8.31 0.90
N PHE A 295 16.63 -7.61 -0.14
CA PHE A 295 15.97 -6.33 -0.08
C PHE A 295 14.75 -6.39 0.85
N SER A 296 14.63 -5.43 1.76
CA SER A 296 13.61 -5.43 2.82
C SER A 296 12.73 -4.18 2.72
N SER A 297 11.40 -4.36 2.69
CA SER A 297 10.41 -3.28 2.66
C SER A 297 9.32 -3.47 3.74
N PRO A 298 9.69 -3.50 5.03
CA PRO A 298 8.77 -3.89 6.10
C PRO A 298 7.68 -2.84 6.37
N TYR A 299 7.83 -1.61 5.87
CA TYR A 299 6.85 -0.52 6.03
C TYR A 299 6.00 -0.34 4.78
N GLY A 300 6.28 -1.08 3.71
CA GLY A 300 5.59 -1.03 2.43
C GLY A 300 4.44 -2.02 2.30
N SER A 301 3.75 -1.97 1.17
CA SER A 301 2.74 -2.95 0.81
C SER A 301 3.38 -4.19 0.19
N ASN A 302 2.98 -5.37 0.66
CA ASN A 302 3.26 -6.62 -0.02
C ASN A 302 2.02 -7.10 -0.81
N HIS A 303 0.82 -6.84 -0.27
CA HIS A 303 -0.44 -7.22 -0.91
C HIS A 303 -0.65 -6.57 -2.28
N GLY A 304 -0.17 -5.34 -2.46
CA GLY A 304 -0.27 -4.60 -3.73
C GLY A 304 0.74 -5.02 -4.80
N PHE A 305 1.72 -5.89 -4.48
CA PHE A 305 2.86 -6.23 -5.33
C PHE A 305 3.04 -7.74 -5.47
N ASP A 306 3.60 -8.39 -4.48
CA ASP A 306 4.07 -9.78 -4.54
C ASP A 306 2.95 -10.84 -4.42
N GLY A 307 1.77 -10.54 -4.95
CA GLY A 307 0.57 -11.37 -4.88
C GLY A 307 -0.24 -11.20 -3.58
N TRP A 308 -1.54 -11.41 -3.67
CA TRP A 308 -2.50 -11.14 -2.57
C TRP A 308 -2.50 -12.19 -1.48
N THR A 309 -2.03 -13.43 -1.79
CA THR A 309 -1.84 -14.47 -0.77
C THR A 309 -0.67 -14.17 0.18
N SER A 310 0.12 -13.11 -0.11
CA SER A 310 1.23 -12.64 0.74
C SER A 310 2.24 -13.73 1.10
N GLN A 311 2.54 -14.65 0.15
CA GLN A 311 3.56 -15.68 0.35
C GLN A 311 4.95 -15.08 0.55
N PHE A 312 5.19 -13.87 0.01
CA PHE A 312 6.46 -13.15 0.04
C PHE A 312 6.46 -11.99 1.03
N LYS A 313 5.91 -12.19 2.26
CA LYS A 313 5.96 -11.17 3.35
C LYS A 313 7.38 -10.68 3.63
N ASN A 314 8.36 -11.56 3.44
CA ASN A 314 9.78 -11.25 3.45
C ASN A 314 10.37 -11.75 2.15
N THR A 315 11.20 -10.94 1.52
CA THR A 315 11.92 -11.33 0.31
C THR A 315 12.82 -12.54 0.61
N PRO A 316 12.75 -13.62 -0.20
CA PRO A 316 13.64 -14.77 -0.02
C PRO A 316 15.11 -14.39 -0.16
N PRO A 317 16.05 -15.10 0.52
CA PRO A 317 17.48 -14.78 0.47
C PRO A 317 18.09 -14.77 -0.95
N ASN A 318 17.54 -15.56 -1.86
CA ASN A 318 17.96 -15.61 -3.27
C ASN A 318 17.30 -14.52 -4.14
N GLY A 319 16.65 -13.51 -3.53
CA GLY A 319 15.88 -12.51 -4.22
C GLY A 319 14.50 -12.98 -4.66
N LEU A 320 13.69 -12.05 -5.11
CA LEU A 320 12.36 -12.27 -5.69
C LEU A 320 12.24 -11.45 -6.96
N GLU A 321 12.01 -12.10 -8.07
CA GLU A 321 11.65 -11.49 -9.35
C GLU A 321 10.19 -11.84 -9.64
N ASP A 322 9.33 -10.82 -9.74
CA ASP A 322 7.91 -10.93 -10.10
C ASP A 322 7.68 -10.40 -11.51
N ARG A 323 7.36 -11.30 -12.43
CA ARG A 323 6.94 -10.96 -13.78
C ARG A 323 5.45 -11.11 -13.91
N TYR A 324 4.76 -10.04 -14.25
CA TYR A 324 3.30 -10.04 -14.26
C TYR A 324 2.68 -9.39 -15.47
N VAL A 325 1.44 -9.82 -15.74
CA VAL A 325 0.54 -9.23 -16.73
C VAL A 325 -0.77 -8.91 -16.02
N ALA A 326 -1.25 -7.68 -16.20
CA ALA A 326 -2.51 -7.23 -15.63
C ALA A 326 -3.45 -6.66 -16.69
N ALA A 327 -4.74 -6.91 -16.48
CA ALA A 327 -5.82 -6.24 -17.19
C ALA A 327 -6.76 -5.62 -16.16
N PHE A 328 -7.18 -4.38 -16.35
CA PHE A 328 -8.05 -3.69 -15.42
C PHE A 328 -8.85 -2.61 -16.14
N GLY A 329 -10.00 -2.25 -15.59
CA GLY A 329 -10.85 -1.27 -16.24
C GLY A 329 -12.12 -0.95 -15.49
N LYS A 330 -13.00 -0.24 -16.21
CA LYS A 330 -14.35 0.11 -15.77
C LYS A 330 -15.34 -0.37 -16.81
N ILE A 331 -16.40 -1.05 -16.37
CA ILE A 331 -17.53 -1.38 -17.25
C ILE A 331 -18.44 -0.16 -17.33
N ASP A 332 -18.67 0.50 -16.22
CA ASP A 332 -19.39 1.77 -16.09
C ASP A 332 -18.81 2.62 -14.96
N GLU A 333 -19.49 3.68 -14.54
CA GLU A 333 -19.02 4.56 -13.44
C GLU A 333 -19.02 3.88 -12.07
N ARG A 334 -19.72 2.74 -11.92
CA ARG A 334 -19.92 2.03 -10.66
C ARG A 334 -19.11 0.75 -10.55
N LEU A 335 -18.83 0.08 -11.68
CA LEU A 335 -18.18 -1.22 -11.67
C LEU A 335 -16.77 -1.12 -12.22
N THR A 336 -15.80 -1.41 -11.34
CA THR A 336 -14.38 -1.56 -11.68
C THR A 336 -13.94 -3.01 -11.49
N TRP A 337 -12.95 -3.43 -12.25
CA TRP A 337 -12.41 -4.78 -12.19
C TRP A 337 -10.91 -4.79 -12.46
N SER A 338 -10.23 -5.79 -11.94
CA SER A 338 -8.84 -6.10 -12.29
C SER A 338 -8.59 -7.60 -12.28
N VAL A 339 -7.64 -8.03 -13.11
CA VAL A 339 -7.07 -9.37 -13.10
C VAL A 339 -5.58 -9.23 -13.30
N THR A 340 -4.78 -9.89 -12.45
CA THR A 340 -3.31 -9.92 -12.56
C THR A 340 -2.83 -11.36 -12.46
N PHE A 341 -1.90 -11.73 -13.34
CA PHE A 341 -1.21 -13.01 -13.28
C PHE A 341 0.27 -12.77 -13.04
N HIS A 342 0.77 -13.34 -11.97
CA HIS A 342 2.15 -13.26 -11.50
C HIS A 342 2.91 -14.56 -11.72
N ASN A 343 4.19 -14.45 -12.10
CA ASN A 343 5.16 -15.52 -12.08
C ASN A 343 6.37 -15.11 -11.25
N PHE A 344 6.63 -15.86 -10.20
CA PHE A 344 7.67 -15.56 -9.22
C PHE A 344 8.90 -16.45 -9.41
N PHE A 345 10.08 -15.83 -9.44
CA PHE A 345 11.37 -16.49 -9.63
C PHE A 345 12.36 -16.03 -8.57
N ALA A 346 13.37 -16.87 -8.34
CA ALA A 346 14.57 -16.46 -7.63
C ALA A 346 15.49 -15.65 -8.58
N GLU A 347 16.10 -14.59 -8.08
CA GLU A 347 17.09 -13.81 -8.85
C GLU A 347 18.39 -14.58 -9.07
N ARG A 348 18.89 -15.26 -8.02
CA ARG A 348 20.26 -15.77 -7.98
C ARG A 348 20.43 -17.21 -8.44
N VAL A 349 19.37 -17.96 -8.50
CA VAL A 349 19.37 -19.40 -8.83
C VAL A 349 18.26 -19.66 -9.84
N ASP A 350 18.45 -20.64 -10.70
CA ASP A 350 17.40 -21.04 -11.65
C ASP A 350 16.29 -21.81 -10.91
N GLN A 351 15.40 -21.03 -10.28
CA GLN A 351 14.31 -21.58 -9.48
C GLN A 351 13.04 -20.75 -9.66
N ARG A 352 11.96 -21.40 -10.05
CA ARG A 352 10.63 -20.80 -10.04
C ARG A 352 9.98 -21.03 -8.67
N TYR A 353 9.59 -19.96 -7.99
CA TYR A 353 8.91 -20.03 -6.70
C TYR A 353 7.46 -20.46 -6.83
N GLY A 354 6.74 -19.91 -7.77
CA GLY A 354 5.32 -20.18 -7.97
C GLY A 354 4.68 -19.23 -8.97
N SER A 355 3.36 -19.24 -9.00
CA SER A 355 2.54 -18.30 -9.76
C SER A 355 1.27 -17.97 -9.00
N GLU A 356 0.71 -16.78 -9.23
CA GLU A 356 -0.53 -16.36 -8.60
C GLU A 356 -1.47 -15.68 -9.59
N LEU A 357 -2.75 -15.98 -9.48
CA LEU A 357 -3.82 -15.27 -10.15
C LEU A 357 -4.58 -14.45 -9.12
N ASN A 358 -4.68 -13.15 -9.35
CA ASN A 358 -5.49 -12.22 -8.57
C ASN A 358 -6.62 -11.66 -9.44
N ALA A 359 -7.80 -11.55 -8.89
CA ALA A 359 -8.95 -10.94 -9.55
C ALA A 359 -9.80 -10.15 -8.57
N MET A 360 -10.26 -8.97 -8.96
CA MET A 360 -11.11 -8.09 -8.16
C MET A 360 -12.26 -7.56 -8.98
N ILE A 361 -13.41 -7.45 -8.33
CA ILE A 361 -14.56 -6.69 -8.80
C ILE A 361 -15.02 -5.78 -7.66
N ASN A 362 -15.11 -4.48 -7.94
CA ASN A 362 -15.67 -3.50 -7.01
C ASN A 362 -16.90 -2.84 -7.63
N TYR A 363 -18.01 -2.81 -6.88
CA TYR A 363 -19.25 -2.19 -7.30
C TYR A 363 -19.71 -1.12 -6.31
N ALA A 364 -19.77 0.12 -6.78
CA ALA A 364 -20.29 1.26 -6.02
C ALA A 364 -21.82 1.22 -6.01
N LEU A 365 -22.41 0.74 -4.93
CA LEU A 365 -23.87 0.79 -4.68
C LEU A 365 -24.36 2.24 -4.62
N ARG A 366 -23.59 3.09 -3.94
CA ARG A 366 -23.76 4.54 -3.79
C ARG A 366 -22.36 5.19 -3.76
N LYS A 367 -22.31 6.52 -3.70
CA LYS A 367 -21.02 7.26 -3.57
C LYS A 367 -20.24 6.92 -2.31
N ASP A 368 -20.95 6.51 -1.25
CA ASP A 368 -20.46 6.25 0.10
C ASP A 368 -20.56 4.76 0.48
N LEU A 369 -21.02 3.88 -0.42
CA LEU A 369 -21.21 2.46 -0.14
C LEU A 369 -20.76 1.61 -1.31
N SER A 370 -19.85 0.67 -1.08
CA SER A 370 -19.35 -0.26 -2.08
C SER A 370 -19.31 -1.71 -1.62
N ILE A 371 -19.36 -2.62 -2.58
CA ILE A 371 -19.07 -4.03 -2.39
C ILE A 371 -17.85 -4.38 -3.24
N GLU A 372 -16.91 -5.11 -2.65
CA GLU A 372 -15.72 -5.62 -3.33
C GLU A 372 -15.59 -7.12 -3.13
N LEU A 373 -15.25 -7.82 -4.19
CA LEU A 373 -14.92 -9.24 -4.16
C LEU A 373 -13.53 -9.41 -4.72
N ASP A 374 -12.66 -10.04 -3.92
CA ASP A 374 -11.27 -10.32 -4.26
C ASP A 374 -11.03 -11.83 -4.25
N TYR A 375 -10.28 -12.30 -5.23
CA TYR A 375 -9.89 -13.69 -5.36
C TYR A 375 -8.39 -13.77 -5.61
N ALA A 376 -7.71 -14.68 -4.88
CA ALA A 376 -6.32 -15.01 -5.09
C ALA A 376 -6.13 -16.53 -5.14
N ASN A 377 -5.22 -16.97 -6.02
CA ASN A 377 -4.86 -18.37 -6.14
C ASN A 377 -3.38 -18.52 -6.43
N TYR A 378 -2.60 -18.83 -5.38
CA TYR A 378 -1.18 -19.10 -5.48
C TYR A 378 -0.93 -20.58 -5.70
N HIS A 379 -0.20 -20.89 -6.75
CA HIS A 379 0.29 -22.23 -7.04
C HIS A 379 1.78 -22.31 -6.73
N ARG A 380 2.13 -23.11 -5.72
CA ARG A 380 3.52 -23.35 -5.31
C ARG A 380 4.26 -24.21 -6.32
N ASN A 381 5.48 -23.77 -6.69
CA ASN A 381 6.50 -24.66 -7.27
C ASN A 381 7.50 -25.05 -6.19
N THR A 382 8.29 -24.11 -5.67
CA THR A 382 9.37 -24.40 -4.73
C THR A 382 9.32 -23.57 -3.45
N PHE A 383 8.54 -22.49 -3.41
CA PHE A 383 8.46 -21.57 -2.26
C PHE A 383 7.04 -21.42 -1.76
N GLY A 384 6.88 -21.18 -0.45
CA GLY A 384 5.59 -20.96 0.18
C GLY A 384 4.68 -22.19 0.22
N SER A 385 3.38 -21.99 0.24
CA SER A 385 2.34 -23.04 0.22
C SER A 385 1.24 -22.67 -0.76
N SER A 386 0.75 -23.63 -1.54
CA SER A 386 -0.40 -23.35 -2.42
C SER A 386 -1.60 -22.89 -1.59
N GLU A 387 -2.24 -21.82 -2.03
CA GLU A 387 -3.28 -21.12 -1.30
C GLU A 387 -4.35 -20.58 -2.23
N ARG A 388 -5.60 -20.68 -1.83
CA ARG A 388 -6.74 -19.99 -2.43
C ARG A 388 -7.39 -19.13 -1.38
N ALA A 389 -7.66 -17.89 -1.74
CA ALA A 389 -8.30 -16.94 -0.86
C ALA A 389 -9.42 -16.19 -1.59
N LEU A 390 -10.50 -15.94 -0.89
CA LEU A 390 -11.65 -15.15 -1.33
C LEU A 390 -12.00 -14.17 -0.24
N TRP A 391 -12.09 -12.89 -0.58
CA TRP A 391 -12.56 -11.85 0.32
C TRP A 391 -13.83 -11.21 -0.26
N ALA A 392 -14.78 -10.93 0.61
CA ALA A 392 -15.96 -10.15 0.30
C ALA A 392 -16.02 -8.98 1.30
N THR A 393 -15.96 -7.77 0.78
CA THR A 393 -15.92 -6.54 1.58
C THR A 393 -17.16 -5.69 1.29
N LEU A 394 -17.83 -5.23 2.34
CA LEU A 394 -18.85 -4.18 2.29
C LEU A 394 -18.30 -2.98 3.05
N GLU A 395 -18.15 -1.84 2.38
CA GLU A 395 -17.59 -0.64 2.98
C GLU A 395 -18.53 0.56 2.82
N TYR A 396 -18.83 1.20 3.95
CA TYR A 396 -19.51 2.50 4.01
C TYR A 396 -18.54 3.55 4.49
N LYS A 397 -18.32 4.61 3.69
CA LYS A 397 -17.28 5.60 3.93
C LYS A 397 -17.78 7.02 3.70
N ILE A 398 -17.61 7.88 4.70
CA ILE A 398 -17.78 9.33 4.63
C ILE A 398 -16.45 9.98 4.95
N GLY A 399 -16.04 10.96 4.15
CA GLY A 399 -14.74 11.61 4.30
C GLY A 399 -13.56 10.73 3.88
N LYS A 400 -12.35 11.21 4.13
CA LYS A 400 -11.12 10.48 3.82
C LYS A 400 -10.35 10.15 5.09
N GLN A 401 -10.12 8.87 5.29
CA GLN A 401 -9.33 8.35 6.39
C GLN A 401 -7.91 8.91 6.37
N GLY A 402 -7.35 9.22 7.55
CA GLY A 402 -6.00 9.74 7.72
C GLY A 402 -5.82 11.21 7.39
N GLY A 403 -6.85 11.89 6.91
CA GLY A 403 -6.74 13.32 6.65
C GLY A 403 -5.89 13.68 5.41
N TYR A 404 -5.94 12.90 4.34
CA TYR A 404 -5.24 13.18 3.07
C TYR A 404 -6.15 13.75 1.99
#